data_37ebabd9cc9c28a49d7f5b8bd586cb60
#
_entry.id   37ebabd9cc9c28a49d7f5b8bd586cb60
#
_cell.length_a   1.000
_cell.length_b   1.000
_cell.length_c   1.000
_cell.angle_alpha   90.00
_cell.angle_beta   90.00
_cell.angle_gamma   90.00
#
_symmetry.space_group_name_H-M   'P 1'
#
loop_
_entity.id
_entity.type
_entity.pdbx_description
1 polymer ?
#
loop_
_entity_poly.entity_id
_entity_poly.type
_entity_poly.pdbx_seq_one_letter_code
_entity_poly.pdbx_strand_id
1 'polypeptide(L)'
;GTFYPRDYYNSGKLLIRQVKTFENSRMDIAKAIVNGIGINMSEILYHYYKHDKKEVKDTIDWLKKEFPSRVDTAVKPAELMAYEGEAWSKFYGTFKYFLPEDFIMNKRVKRPPDNPINAMISFGNTLLYTKTISAIYRTHLDQRISFLHEPAEARFSLSLDISEVFKPAIVYRTIFELVNNRRLQVDKHFDKKVNYCLLNEEGRKIFVEAFEQRMETVFMHSRLKRKVSYRTAIKLDCYKLIKFILEDEKFVPFSLKEN
;
A
#
# COMPACT_ATOMS: atom_id res chain seq x y z
N GLY A 1 28.77 8.85 6.47
CA GLY A 1 28.21 9.95 7.23
C GLY A 1 26.74 9.71 7.55
N THR A 2 26.33 10.10 8.73
CA THR A 2 24.93 9.98 9.17
C THR A 2 24.21 11.28 8.80
N PHE A 3 23.13 11.19 8.01
CA PHE A 3 22.31 12.34 7.70
C PHE A 3 21.20 12.47 8.75
N TYR A 4 21.17 13.59 9.48
CA TYR A 4 20.11 13.89 10.41
C TYR A 4 19.05 14.79 9.77
N PRO A 5 17.73 14.60 10.08
CA PRO A 5 16.70 15.54 9.67
C PRO A 5 16.99 16.93 10.26
N ARG A 6 16.67 17.98 9.50
CA ARG A 6 16.98 19.37 9.86
C ARG A 6 16.29 19.86 11.15
N ASP A 7 15.17 19.22 11.54
CA ASP A 7 14.35 19.61 12.69
C ASP A 7 14.39 18.53 13.78
N TYR A 8 15.44 18.54 14.58
CA TYR A 8 15.68 17.56 15.65
C TYR A 8 14.94 17.88 16.97
N TYR A 9 14.20 19.01 17.03
CA TYR A 9 13.81 19.63 18.29
C TYR A 9 12.70 18.93 19.09
N ASN A 10 11.93 17.99 18.54
CA ASN A 10 10.81 17.35 19.25
C ASN A 10 10.85 15.82 19.27
N SER A 11 11.96 15.21 18.91
CA SER A 11 12.03 13.75 18.72
C SER A 11 11.84 12.93 20.00
N GLY A 12 12.33 13.38 21.15
CA GLY A 12 12.28 12.62 22.39
C GLY A 12 10.86 12.38 22.91
N LYS A 13 10.02 13.41 22.97
CA LYS A 13 8.63 13.27 23.44
C LYS A 13 7.83 12.36 22.51
N LEU A 14 7.97 12.54 21.19
CA LEU A 14 7.25 11.73 20.20
C LEU A 14 7.72 10.26 20.25
N LEU A 15 9.03 10.02 20.37
CA LEU A 15 9.58 8.67 20.47
C LEU A 15 9.01 7.92 21.67
N ILE A 16 9.04 8.55 22.87
CA ILE A 16 8.46 7.95 24.09
C ILE A 16 6.97 7.67 23.90
N ARG A 17 6.22 8.59 23.30
CA ARG A 17 4.80 8.40 23.04
C ARG A 17 4.57 7.32 22.00
N GLN A 18 5.38 7.23 20.95
CA GLN A 18 5.27 6.18 19.92
C GLN A 18 5.47 4.78 20.52
N VAL A 19 6.45 4.61 21.43
CA VAL A 19 6.65 3.36 22.19
C VAL A 19 5.41 3.04 23.03
N LYS A 20 4.91 4.00 23.82
CA LYS A 20 3.70 3.81 24.65
C LYS A 20 2.47 3.48 23.78
N THR A 21 2.33 4.10 22.62
CA THR A 21 1.25 3.78 21.68
C THR A 21 1.37 2.36 21.15
N PHE A 22 2.58 1.90 20.86
CA PHE A 22 2.82 0.50 20.48
C PHE A 22 2.37 -0.47 21.57
N GLU A 23 2.64 -0.17 22.84
CA GLU A 23 2.27 -1.03 23.97
C GLU A 23 0.76 -1.02 24.24
N ASN A 24 0.09 0.13 24.16
CA ASN A 24 -1.26 0.32 24.69
C ASN A 24 -2.35 0.44 23.62
N SER A 25 -2.03 0.96 22.41
CA SER A 25 -3.02 1.29 21.38
C SER A 25 -2.63 0.77 19.99
N ARG A 26 -1.72 -0.22 19.94
CA ARG A 26 -1.24 -0.81 18.69
C ARG A 26 -2.39 -1.28 17.79
N MET A 27 -3.38 -1.93 18.37
CA MET A 27 -4.48 -2.54 17.64
C MET A 27 -5.37 -1.51 16.95
N ASP A 28 -5.55 -0.31 17.52
CA ASP A 28 -6.36 0.74 16.90
C ASP A 28 -5.76 1.20 15.56
N ILE A 29 -4.44 1.41 15.55
CA ILE A 29 -3.71 1.78 14.33
C ILE A 29 -3.69 0.64 13.32
N ALA A 30 -3.39 -0.58 13.77
CA ALA A 30 -3.32 -1.76 12.91
C ALA A 30 -4.68 -2.05 12.25
N LYS A 31 -5.79 -1.98 12.99
CA LYS A 31 -7.15 -2.11 12.44
C LYS A 31 -7.46 -1.02 11.42
N ALA A 32 -7.10 0.22 11.71
CA ALA A 32 -7.31 1.33 10.78
C ALA A 32 -6.54 1.11 9.46
N ILE A 33 -5.28 0.65 9.51
CA ILE A 33 -4.47 0.31 8.34
C ILE A 33 -5.15 -0.78 7.52
N VAL A 34 -5.52 -1.91 8.16
CA VAL A 34 -6.11 -3.05 7.44
C VAL A 34 -7.47 -2.70 6.84
N ASN A 35 -8.32 -1.96 7.55
CA ASN A 35 -9.57 -1.43 6.99
C ASN A 35 -9.32 -0.48 5.81
N GLY A 36 -8.31 0.40 5.92
CA GLY A 36 -7.91 1.30 4.84
C GLY A 36 -7.50 0.56 3.56
N ILE A 37 -6.77 -0.55 3.69
CA ILE A 37 -6.40 -1.43 2.57
C ILE A 37 -7.67 -1.95 1.89
N GLY A 38 -8.60 -2.52 2.66
CA GLY A 38 -9.86 -3.08 2.13
C GLY A 38 -10.72 -2.03 1.41
N ILE A 39 -10.83 -0.84 1.98
CA ILE A 39 -11.56 0.28 1.35
C ILE A 39 -10.90 0.61 -0.01
N ASN A 40 -9.59 0.78 -0.05
CA ASN A 40 -8.89 1.16 -1.28
C ASN A 40 -8.94 0.06 -2.35
N MET A 41 -8.89 -1.22 -1.97
CA MET A 41 -9.14 -2.34 -2.88
C MET A 41 -10.56 -2.30 -3.47
N SER A 42 -11.56 -2.08 -2.61
CA SER A 42 -12.96 -2.04 -3.04
C SER A 42 -13.23 -0.90 -4.02
N GLU A 43 -12.62 0.27 -3.82
CA GLU A 43 -12.79 1.42 -4.72
C GLU A 43 -12.13 1.19 -6.09
N ILE A 44 -11.00 0.48 -6.13
CA ILE A 44 -10.39 0.07 -7.40
C ILE A 44 -11.28 -0.93 -8.15
N LEU A 45 -11.77 -1.95 -7.46
CA LEU A 45 -12.66 -2.93 -8.07
C LEU A 45 -13.98 -2.30 -8.51
N TYR A 46 -14.48 -1.31 -7.77
CA TYR A 46 -15.69 -0.59 -8.14
C TYR A 46 -15.54 0.20 -9.45
N HIS A 47 -14.34 0.70 -9.76
CA HIS A 47 -14.04 1.25 -11.08
C HIS A 47 -14.28 0.22 -12.18
N TYR A 48 -13.74 -1.00 -12.05
CA TYR A 48 -13.95 -2.08 -13.04
C TYR A 48 -15.40 -2.55 -13.10
N TYR A 49 -16.07 -2.64 -11.96
CA TYR A 49 -17.50 -2.96 -11.90
C TYR A 49 -18.35 -2.01 -12.74
N LYS A 50 -18.07 -0.69 -12.70
CA LYS A 50 -18.75 0.31 -13.52
C LYS A 50 -18.48 0.16 -15.03
N HIS A 51 -17.38 -0.49 -15.39
CA HIS A 51 -16.98 -0.77 -16.78
C HIS A 51 -17.27 -2.22 -17.17
N ASP A 52 -18.46 -2.72 -16.77
CA ASP A 52 -19.03 -4.02 -17.11
C ASP A 52 -18.27 -5.27 -16.62
N LYS A 53 -17.36 -5.15 -15.68
CA LYS A 53 -16.72 -6.28 -15.01
C LYS A 53 -17.54 -6.70 -13.77
N LYS A 54 -18.73 -7.27 -14.01
CA LYS A 54 -19.71 -7.59 -12.92
C LYS A 54 -19.23 -8.70 -11.99
N GLU A 55 -18.31 -9.54 -12.44
CA GLU A 55 -17.73 -10.66 -11.69
C GLU A 55 -16.93 -10.22 -10.46
N VAL A 56 -16.48 -8.97 -10.40
CA VAL A 56 -15.78 -8.44 -9.22
C VAL A 56 -16.71 -8.05 -8.07
N LYS A 57 -18.04 -8.10 -8.28
CA LYS A 57 -19.05 -7.63 -7.32
C LYS A 57 -18.95 -8.33 -5.96
N ASP A 58 -18.86 -9.65 -5.95
CA ASP A 58 -18.83 -10.42 -4.71
C ASP A 58 -17.62 -10.05 -3.84
N THR A 59 -16.46 -9.80 -4.47
CA THR A 59 -15.26 -9.32 -3.77
C THR A 59 -15.46 -7.92 -3.21
N ILE A 60 -16.12 -7.02 -3.96
CA ILE A 60 -16.45 -5.67 -3.48
C ILE A 60 -17.39 -5.74 -2.27
N ASP A 61 -18.45 -6.53 -2.36
CA ASP A 61 -19.44 -6.69 -1.29
C ASP A 61 -18.80 -7.28 -0.03
N TRP A 62 -17.93 -8.27 -0.18
CA TRP A 62 -17.16 -8.84 0.92
C TRP A 62 -16.24 -7.80 1.57
N LEU A 63 -15.46 -7.05 0.77
CA LEU A 63 -14.55 -6.00 1.26
C LEU A 63 -15.28 -4.86 1.99
N LYS A 64 -16.54 -4.59 1.61
CA LYS A 64 -17.34 -3.49 2.19
C LYS A 64 -18.16 -3.90 3.41
N LYS A 65 -18.55 -5.19 3.52
CA LYS A 65 -19.50 -5.66 4.54
C LYS A 65 -18.86 -6.60 5.57
N GLU A 66 -18.29 -7.70 5.10
CA GLU A 66 -17.79 -8.76 5.97
C GLU A 66 -16.37 -8.47 6.50
N PHE A 67 -15.48 -7.99 5.63
CA PHE A 67 -14.11 -7.74 5.98
C PHE A 67 -13.93 -6.75 7.14
N PRO A 68 -14.60 -5.57 7.18
CA PRO A 68 -14.48 -4.65 8.31
C PRO A 68 -14.94 -5.27 9.62
N SER A 69 -16.05 -6.03 9.62
CA SER A 69 -16.55 -6.71 10.81
C SER A 69 -15.53 -7.71 11.37
N ARG A 70 -14.82 -8.45 10.50
CA ARG A 70 -13.76 -9.38 10.91
C ARG A 70 -12.55 -8.64 11.47
N VAL A 71 -12.14 -7.55 10.83
CA VAL A 71 -11.05 -6.70 11.31
C VAL A 71 -11.35 -6.14 12.70
N ASP A 72 -12.60 -5.72 12.94
CA ASP A 72 -13.01 -5.16 14.24
C ASP A 72 -12.99 -6.22 15.37
N THR A 73 -13.24 -7.49 15.05
CA THR A 73 -13.17 -8.57 16.04
C THR A 73 -11.77 -9.04 16.39
N ALA A 74 -10.76 -8.68 15.60
CA ALA A 74 -9.38 -9.08 15.82
C ALA A 74 -8.86 -8.54 17.17
N VAL A 75 -8.20 -9.40 17.94
CA VAL A 75 -7.59 -9.06 19.24
C VAL A 75 -6.07 -9.11 19.20
N LYS A 76 -5.48 -9.66 18.14
CA LYS A 76 -4.02 -9.79 17.97
C LYS A 76 -3.58 -9.35 16.58
N PRO A 77 -2.38 -8.78 16.42
CA PRO A 77 -1.84 -8.41 15.11
C PRO A 77 -1.76 -9.57 14.11
N ALA A 78 -1.48 -10.79 14.60
CA ALA A 78 -1.43 -11.99 13.75
C ALA A 78 -2.78 -12.28 13.06
N GLU A 79 -3.90 -12.03 13.73
CA GLU A 79 -5.24 -12.18 13.15
C GLU A 79 -5.48 -11.13 12.05
N LEU A 80 -5.06 -9.89 12.29
CA LEU A 80 -5.13 -8.82 11.29
C LEU A 80 -4.29 -9.14 10.06
N MET A 81 -3.09 -9.70 10.24
CA MET A 81 -2.23 -10.14 9.14
C MET A 81 -2.88 -11.27 8.32
N ALA A 82 -3.59 -12.20 8.98
CA ALA A 82 -4.32 -13.26 8.30
C ALA A 82 -5.50 -12.69 7.49
N TYR A 83 -6.28 -11.77 8.05
CA TYR A 83 -7.38 -11.10 7.35
C TYR A 83 -6.89 -10.23 6.18
N GLU A 84 -5.80 -9.51 6.37
CA GLU A 84 -5.12 -8.76 5.31
C GLU A 84 -4.69 -9.68 4.17
N GLY A 85 -4.07 -10.82 4.49
CA GLY A 85 -3.69 -11.83 3.50
C GLY A 85 -4.88 -12.41 2.72
N GLU A 86 -6.02 -12.65 3.39
CA GLU A 86 -7.26 -13.08 2.73
C GLU A 86 -7.79 -11.99 1.78
N ALA A 87 -7.79 -10.73 2.22
CA ALA A 87 -8.22 -9.61 1.37
C ALA A 87 -7.35 -9.50 0.10
N TRP A 88 -6.02 -9.62 0.24
CA TRP A 88 -5.13 -9.67 -0.91
C TRP A 88 -5.42 -10.87 -1.82
N SER A 89 -5.66 -12.05 -1.26
CA SER A 89 -5.97 -13.25 -2.05
C SER A 89 -7.24 -13.07 -2.88
N LYS A 90 -8.31 -12.56 -2.26
CA LYS A 90 -9.57 -12.26 -2.97
C LYS A 90 -9.36 -11.17 -4.04
N PHE A 91 -8.61 -10.12 -3.73
CA PHE A 91 -8.29 -9.05 -4.68
C PHE A 91 -7.52 -9.60 -5.89
N TYR A 92 -6.50 -10.43 -5.68
CA TYR A 92 -5.75 -11.08 -6.77
C TYR A 92 -6.62 -12.00 -7.62
N GLY A 93 -7.56 -12.71 -7.01
CA GLY A 93 -8.50 -13.56 -7.71
C GLY A 93 -9.39 -12.84 -8.72
N THR A 94 -9.54 -11.51 -8.61
CA THR A 94 -10.33 -10.70 -9.55
C THR A 94 -9.56 -10.31 -10.82
N PHE A 95 -8.24 -10.41 -10.84
CA PHE A 95 -7.40 -9.91 -11.95
C PHE A 95 -7.73 -10.57 -13.27
N LYS A 96 -8.10 -11.86 -13.27
CA LYS A 96 -8.52 -12.62 -14.43
C LYS A 96 -9.74 -12.04 -15.18
N TYR A 97 -10.51 -11.16 -14.55
CA TYR A 97 -11.69 -10.56 -15.15
C TYR A 97 -11.40 -9.29 -15.96
N PHE A 98 -10.22 -8.67 -15.73
CA PHE A 98 -9.90 -7.38 -16.37
C PHE A 98 -8.45 -7.21 -16.83
N LEU A 99 -7.57 -8.19 -16.60
CA LEU A 99 -6.23 -8.21 -17.16
C LEU A 99 -6.15 -9.19 -18.33
N PRO A 100 -5.27 -8.95 -19.32
CA PRO A 100 -4.94 -9.90 -20.36
C PRO A 100 -4.41 -11.23 -19.80
N GLU A 101 -4.62 -12.32 -20.51
CA GLU A 101 -4.27 -13.68 -20.10
C GLU A 101 -2.78 -13.83 -19.72
N ASP A 102 -1.90 -13.22 -20.48
CA ASP A 102 -0.44 -13.23 -20.22
C ASP A 102 -0.04 -12.62 -18.87
N PHE A 103 -0.94 -11.87 -18.25
CA PHE A 103 -0.74 -11.19 -16.97
C PHE A 103 -1.59 -11.76 -15.83
N ILE A 104 -2.13 -12.94 -15.98
CA ILE A 104 -2.83 -13.63 -14.89
C ILE A 104 -1.84 -14.36 -14.00
N MET A 105 -2.09 -14.36 -12.70
CA MET A 105 -1.33 -15.15 -11.73
C MET A 105 -2.26 -16.09 -10.96
N ASN A 106 -1.77 -17.29 -10.65
CA ASN A 106 -2.49 -18.25 -9.82
C ASN A 106 -2.34 -17.94 -8.32
N LYS A 107 -1.15 -17.50 -7.92
CA LYS A 107 -0.82 -17.14 -6.53
C LYS A 107 0.27 -16.07 -6.48
N ARG A 108 0.34 -15.40 -5.34
CA ARG A 108 1.41 -14.44 -5.07
C ARG A 108 2.72 -15.14 -4.72
N VAL A 109 3.73 -15.02 -5.61
CA VAL A 109 5.10 -15.52 -5.40
C VAL A 109 6.05 -14.31 -5.33
N LYS A 110 6.87 -14.25 -4.27
CA LYS A 110 7.65 -13.03 -3.96
C LYS A 110 9.13 -13.15 -4.30
N ARG A 111 9.76 -14.30 -4.03
CA ARG A 111 11.22 -14.46 -4.11
C ARG A 111 11.61 -15.85 -4.62
N PRO A 112 12.06 -15.93 -5.85
CA PRO A 112 11.89 -14.94 -6.91
C PRO A 112 10.45 -14.90 -7.43
N PRO A 113 10.01 -13.80 -8.07
CA PRO A 113 8.73 -13.76 -8.79
C PRO A 113 8.76 -14.77 -9.95
N ASP A 114 7.65 -15.45 -10.19
CA ASP A 114 7.53 -16.54 -11.18
C ASP A 114 6.81 -16.15 -12.47
N ASN A 115 6.16 -14.98 -12.47
CA ASN A 115 5.38 -14.50 -13.61
C ASN A 115 5.40 -12.94 -13.68
N PRO A 116 4.97 -12.35 -14.83
CA PRO A 116 5.03 -10.91 -15.05
C PRO A 116 4.31 -10.07 -14.00
N ILE A 117 3.13 -10.47 -13.56
CA ILE A 117 2.37 -9.74 -12.52
C ILE A 117 3.12 -9.78 -11.18
N ASN A 118 3.63 -10.93 -10.76
CA ASN A 118 4.41 -11.06 -9.54
C ASN A 118 5.69 -10.22 -9.57
N ALA A 119 6.34 -10.11 -10.74
CA ALA A 119 7.50 -9.25 -10.96
C ALA A 119 7.15 -7.78 -10.76
N MET A 120 6.09 -7.30 -11.41
CA MET A 120 5.63 -5.91 -11.29
C MET A 120 5.18 -5.55 -9.88
N ILE A 121 4.45 -6.43 -9.20
CA ILE A 121 4.01 -6.21 -7.81
C ILE A 121 5.23 -6.12 -6.90
N SER A 122 6.21 -7.01 -7.03
CA SER A 122 7.43 -6.98 -6.22
C SER A 122 8.23 -5.71 -6.44
N PHE A 123 8.41 -5.31 -7.70
CA PHE A 123 9.14 -4.10 -8.07
C PHE A 123 8.41 -2.83 -7.59
N GLY A 124 7.12 -2.70 -7.87
CA GLY A 124 6.31 -1.55 -7.48
C GLY A 124 6.20 -1.39 -5.95
N ASN A 125 6.05 -2.50 -5.22
CA ASN A 125 6.05 -2.47 -3.76
C ASN A 125 7.40 -2.00 -3.19
N THR A 126 8.52 -2.38 -3.81
CA THR A 126 9.85 -1.90 -3.42
C THR A 126 10.01 -0.40 -3.64
N LEU A 127 9.53 0.10 -4.79
CA LEU A 127 9.54 1.55 -5.08
C LEU A 127 8.69 2.32 -4.06
N LEU A 128 7.47 1.86 -3.80
CA LEU A 128 6.57 2.51 -2.84
C LEU A 128 7.15 2.49 -1.42
N TYR A 129 7.70 1.36 -0.98
CA TYR A 129 8.39 1.24 0.31
C TYR A 129 9.51 2.27 0.43
N THR A 130 10.36 2.43 -0.58
CA THR A 130 11.45 3.42 -0.59
C THR A 130 10.93 4.85 -0.51
N LYS A 131 9.84 5.17 -1.24
CA LYS A 131 9.19 6.51 -1.15
C LYS A 131 8.60 6.75 0.24
N THR A 132 8.04 5.73 0.86
CA THR A 132 7.47 5.82 2.22
C THR A 132 8.57 6.02 3.27
N ILE A 133 9.71 5.33 3.16
CA ILE A 133 10.90 5.59 3.98
C ILE A 133 11.27 7.08 3.92
N SER A 134 11.37 7.63 2.71
CA SER A 134 11.72 9.03 2.51
C SER A 134 10.67 10.00 3.08
N ALA A 135 9.38 9.63 3.03
CA ALA A 135 8.32 10.44 3.61
C ALA A 135 8.37 10.46 5.14
N ILE A 136 8.53 9.29 5.78
CA ILE A 136 8.64 9.16 7.24
C ILE A 136 9.90 9.83 7.74
N TYR A 137 11.04 9.68 7.04
CA TYR A 137 12.31 10.34 7.41
C TYR A 137 12.20 11.87 7.53
N ARG A 138 11.27 12.47 6.78
CA ARG A 138 10.97 13.92 6.86
C ARG A 138 10.00 14.28 7.98
N THR A 139 9.64 13.33 8.81
CA THR A 139 8.87 13.50 10.03
C THR A 139 9.71 13.09 11.23
N HIS A 140 9.17 13.18 12.44
CA HIS A 140 9.89 12.77 13.65
C HIS A 140 9.53 11.34 14.10
N LEU A 141 8.81 10.57 13.27
CA LEU A 141 8.45 9.18 13.57
C LEU A 141 9.69 8.28 13.48
N ASP A 142 9.83 7.38 14.44
CA ASP A 142 10.82 6.31 14.35
C ASP A 142 10.31 5.21 13.40
N GLN A 143 11.04 4.96 12.33
CA GLN A 143 10.64 4.02 11.27
C GLN A 143 10.67 2.55 11.70
N ARG A 144 11.31 2.23 12.83
CA ARG A 144 11.44 0.87 13.35
C ARG A 144 10.24 0.45 14.18
N ILE A 145 9.46 1.41 14.70
CA ILE A 145 8.28 1.16 15.55
C ILE A 145 7.03 1.16 14.69
N SER A 146 6.60 -0.02 14.28
CA SER A 146 5.39 -0.29 13.50
C SER A 146 4.24 -0.74 14.40
N PHE A 147 3.04 -0.85 13.83
CA PHE A 147 1.83 -1.20 14.57
C PHE A 147 1.16 -2.47 14.03
N LEU A 148 1.14 -2.67 12.71
CA LEU A 148 0.62 -3.89 12.09
C LEU A 148 1.71 -4.97 11.99
N HIS A 149 2.82 -4.65 11.31
CA HIS A 149 3.96 -5.57 11.22
C HIS A 149 4.74 -5.62 12.53
N GLU A 150 5.35 -6.77 12.84
CA GLU A 150 6.28 -6.84 13.97
C GLU A 150 7.55 -6.03 13.69
N PRO A 151 8.00 -5.18 14.65
CA PRO A 151 9.31 -4.58 14.59
C PRO A 151 10.39 -5.66 14.46
N ALA A 152 11.32 -5.51 13.53
CA ALA A 152 12.39 -6.47 13.29
C ALA A 152 13.70 -5.74 13.03
N GLU A 153 14.82 -6.39 13.33
CA GLU A 153 16.15 -5.89 13.06
C GLU A 153 16.37 -5.57 11.57
N ALA A 154 17.15 -4.54 11.30
CA ALA A 154 17.51 -4.09 9.96
C ALA A 154 16.33 -3.80 9.02
N ARG A 155 15.13 -3.45 9.57
CA ARG A 155 13.93 -3.21 8.79
C ARG A 155 13.19 -1.96 9.27
N PHE A 156 12.77 -1.12 8.34
CA PHE A 156 11.89 0.02 8.60
C PHE A 156 10.42 -0.42 8.55
N SER A 157 9.97 -1.11 9.60
CA SER A 157 8.67 -1.77 9.64
C SER A 157 7.48 -0.81 9.58
N LEU A 158 7.59 0.41 10.11
CA LEU A 158 6.55 1.44 9.97
C LEU A 158 6.35 1.86 8.50
N SER A 159 7.43 1.82 7.70
CA SER A 159 7.31 2.10 6.26
C SER A 159 6.51 1.03 5.52
N LEU A 160 6.53 -0.21 5.99
CA LEU A 160 5.62 -1.25 5.49
C LEU A 160 4.18 -0.91 5.84
N ASP A 161 3.89 -0.63 7.12
CA ASP A 161 2.55 -0.30 7.60
C ASP A 161 1.89 0.82 6.78
N ILE A 162 2.60 1.95 6.66
CA ILE A 162 2.08 3.11 5.91
C ILE A 162 1.94 2.78 4.41
N SER A 163 2.92 2.07 3.82
CA SER A 163 2.88 1.75 2.38
C SER A 163 1.71 0.83 2.00
N GLU A 164 1.28 -0.06 2.91
CA GLU A 164 0.20 -1.03 2.63
C GLU A 164 -1.08 -0.33 2.15
N VAL A 165 -1.46 0.76 2.81
CA VAL A 165 -2.68 1.52 2.48
C VAL A 165 -2.63 2.12 1.08
N PHE A 166 -1.43 2.49 0.61
CA PHE A 166 -1.23 3.14 -0.69
C PHE A 166 -1.00 2.16 -1.84
N LYS A 167 -0.70 0.88 -1.57
CA LYS A 167 -0.46 -0.12 -2.63
C LYS A 167 -1.57 -0.17 -3.66
N PRO A 168 -2.87 -0.28 -3.28
CA PRO A 168 -3.94 -0.33 -4.26
C PRO A 168 -3.94 0.90 -5.19
N ALA A 169 -3.84 2.09 -4.62
CA ALA A 169 -3.95 3.35 -5.34
C ALA A 169 -2.74 3.68 -6.22
N ILE A 170 -1.55 3.27 -5.83
CA ILE A 170 -0.31 3.62 -6.51
C ILE A 170 0.20 2.43 -7.31
N VAL A 171 0.56 1.32 -6.66
CA VAL A 171 1.21 0.20 -7.33
C VAL A 171 0.25 -0.53 -8.27
N TYR A 172 -0.92 -0.92 -7.77
CA TYR A 172 -1.84 -1.72 -8.59
C TYR A 172 -2.48 -0.92 -9.71
N ARG A 173 -2.86 0.34 -9.49
CA ARG A 173 -3.33 1.20 -10.59
C ARG A 173 -2.26 1.41 -11.65
N THR A 174 -1.00 1.59 -11.28
CA THR A 174 0.11 1.69 -12.25
C THR A 174 0.25 0.40 -13.05
N ILE A 175 0.23 -0.77 -12.39
CA ILE A 175 0.29 -2.07 -13.07
C ILE A 175 -0.86 -2.22 -14.06
N PHE A 176 -2.09 -1.98 -13.62
CA PHE A 176 -3.29 -2.16 -14.45
C PHE A 176 -3.30 -1.23 -15.66
N GLU A 177 -2.86 0.02 -15.48
CA GLU A 177 -2.72 0.99 -16.57
C GLU A 177 -1.68 0.53 -17.59
N LEU A 178 -0.49 0.13 -17.15
CA LEU A 178 0.59 -0.30 -18.02
C LEU A 178 0.23 -1.57 -18.83
N VAL A 179 -0.48 -2.49 -18.22
CA VAL A 179 -0.89 -3.75 -18.84
C VAL A 179 -2.06 -3.54 -19.79
N ASN A 180 -3.14 -2.89 -19.34
CA ASN A 180 -4.34 -2.69 -20.16
C ASN A 180 -4.09 -1.75 -21.35
N ASN A 181 -3.18 -0.79 -21.20
CA ASN A 181 -2.77 0.09 -22.32
C ASN A 181 -1.62 -0.49 -23.16
N ARG A 182 -1.24 -1.77 -22.93
CA ARG A 182 -0.18 -2.48 -23.67
C ARG A 182 1.18 -1.76 -23.64
N ARG A 183 1.43 -0.91 -22.65
CA ARG A 183 2.73 -0.25 -22.45
C ARG A 183 3.80 -1.26 -21.96
N LEU A 184 3.40 -2.30 -21.22
CA LEU A 184 4.25 -3.44 -20.91
C LEU A 184 3.71 -4.69 -21.65
N GLN A 185 4.61 -5.42 -22.29
CA GLN A 185 4.34 -6.66 -23.04
C GLN A 185 5.32 -7.73 -22.56
N VAL A 186 4.84 -8.96 -22.40
CA VAL A 186 5.63 -10.04 -21.77
C VAL A 186 6.91 -10.31 -22.56
N ASP A 187 6.81 -10.45 -23.88
CA ASP A 187 7.95 -10.82 -24.75
C ASP A 187 9.02 -9.73 -24.89
N LYS A 188 8.64 -8.47 -24.65
CA LYS A 188 9.56 -7.32 -24.85
C LYS A 188 10.18 -6.82 -23.55
N HIS A 189 9.46 -6.88 -22.44
CA HIS A 189 9.79 -6.12 -21.25
C HIS A 189 10.10 -6.99 -20.02
N PHE A 190 10.14 -8.32 -20.23
CA PHE A 190 10.42 -9.26 -19.13
C PHE A 190 11.49 -10.27 -19.53
N ASP A 191 12.43 -10.51 -18.60
CA ASP A 191 13.35 -11.62 -18.64
C ASP A 191 12.71 -12.81 -17.92
N LYS A 192 12.36 -13.85 -18.69
CA LYS A 192 11.72 -15.05 -18.16
C LYS A 192 12.66 -16.26 -18.25
N LYS A 193 12.87 -16.94 -17.12
CA LYS A 193 13.55 -18.24 -17.03
C LYS A 193 12.65 -19.24 -16.30
N VAL A 194 13.07 -20.51 -16.26
CA VAL A 194 12.27 -21.61 -15.66
C VAL A 194 11.79 -21.27 -14.25
N ASN A 195 12.61 -20.61 -13.45
CA ASN A 195 12.34 -20.36 -12.02
C ASN A 195 12.10 -18.90 -11.65
N TYR A 196 12.12 -17.97 -12.61
CA TYR A 196 11.86 -16.56 -12.32
C TYR A 196 11.42 -15.77 -13.54
N CYS A 197 10.72 -14.65 -13.24
CA CYS A 197 10.33 -13.63 -14.20
C CYS A 197 10.63 -12.26 -13.59
N LEU A 198 11.40 -11.44 -14.29
CA LEU A 198 11.75 -10.08 -13.83
C LEU A 198 11.52 -9.07 -14.96
N LEU A 199 11.24 -7.82 -14.60
CA LEU A 199 11.31 -6.72 -15.57
C LEU A 199 12.75 -6.56 -16.07
N ASN A 200 12.93 -6.52 -17.39
CA ASN A 200 14.22 -6.16 -18.00
C ASN A 200 14.48 -4.64 -17.85
N GLU A 201 15.57 -4.14 -18.41
CA GLU A 201 15.95 -2.73 -18.25
C GLU A 201 14.89 -1.77 -18.81
N GLU A 202 14.38 -2.05 -20.01
CA GLU A 202 13.35 -1.24 -20.66
C GLU A 202 12.03 -1.28 -19.88
N GLY A 203 11.59 -2.49 -19.46
CA GLY A 203 10.40 -2.67 -18.63
C GLY A 203 10.50 -1.93 -17.30
N ARG A 204 11.67 -1.91 -16.65
CA ARG A 204 11.91 -1.11 -15.44
C ARG A 204 11.81 0.40 -15.70
N LYS A 205 12.37 0.91 -16.81
CA LYS A 205 12.27 2.34 -17.18
C LYS A 205 10.82 2.76 -17.36
N ILE A 206 10.05 1.99 -18.15
CA ILE A 206 8.61 2.24 -18.37
C ILE A 206 7.84 2.22 -17.06
N PHE A 207 8.11 1.23 -16.20
CA PHE A 207 7.42 1.11 -14.92
C PHE A 207 7.74 2.26 -13.98
N VAL A 208 9.02 2.64 -13.84
CA VAL A 208 9.45 3.75 -12.97
C VAL A 208 8.83 5.06 -13.43
N GLU A 209 8.82 5.35 -14.74
CA GLU A 209 8.19 6.55 -15.30
C GLU A 209 6.71 6.62 -14.93
N ALA A 210 5.95 5.55 -15.17
CA ALA A 210 4.52 5.50 -14.86
C ALA A 210 4.27 5.60 -13.35
N PHE A 211 5.13 4.96 -12.53
CA PHE A 211 5.05 5.05 -11.07
C PHE A 211 5.29 6.47 -10.57
N GLU A 212 6.31 7.18 -11.09
CA GLU A 212 6.57 8.58 -10.71
C GLU A 212 5.42 9.50 -11.16
N GLN A 213 4.90 9.32 -12.37
CA GLN A 213 3.71 10.03 -12.84
C GLN A 213 2.50 9.80 -11.91
N ARG A 214 2.30 8.55 -11.47
CA ARG A 214 1.26 8.22 -10.49
C ARG A 214 1.50 8.91 -9.16
N MET A 215 2.72 8.95 -8.66
CA MET A 215 3.07 9.64 -7.42
C MET A 215 2.77 11.15 -7.46
N GLU A 216 2.89 11.78 -8.63
CA GLU A 216 2.58 13.20 -8.84
C GLU A 216 1.10 13.45 -9.21
N THR A 217 0.30 12.42 -9.46
CA THR A 217 -1.13 12.57 -9.72
C THR A 217 -1.80 13.28 -8.54
N VAL A 218 -2.55 14.33 -8.85
CA VAL A 218 -3.23 15.15 -7.84
C VAL A 218 -4.73 14.81 -7.76
N PHE A 219 -5.27 14.91 -6.56
CA PHE A 219 -6.69 14.76 -6.27
C PHE A 219 -7.13 15.79 -5.22
N MET A 220 -8.43 16.01 -5.11
CA MET A 220 -8.99 16.92 -4.09
C MET A 220 -9.03 16.22 -2.74
N HIS A 221 -8.22 16.69 -1.79
CA HIS A 221 -8.22 16.12 -0.43
C HIS A 221 -9.46 16.61 0.34
N SER A 222 -10.32 15.68 0.76
CA SER A 222 -11.63 15.97 1.37
C SER A 222 -11.56 16.89 2.59
N ARG A 223 -10.62 16.65 3.52
CA ARG A 223 -10.48 17.46 4.75
C ARG A 223 -9.73 18.79 4.52
N LEU A 224 -8.71 18.80 3.69
CA LEU A 224 -7.91 20.01 3.42
C LEU A 224 -8.53 20.94 2.38
N LYS A 225 -9.54 20.47 1.64
CA LYS A 225 -10.22 21.21 0.56
C LYS A 225 -9.25 21.81 -0.48
N ARG A 226 -8.14 21.12 -0.72
CA ARG A 226 -7.14 21.51 -1.72
C ARG A 226 -6.59 20.28 -2.47
N LYS A 227 -6.02 20.50 -3.65
CA LYS A 227 -5.35 19.47 -4.42
C LYS A 227 -4.05 19.03 -3.74
N VAL A 228 -3.84 17.71 -3.63
CA VAL A 228 -2.62 17.09 -3.11
C VAL A 228 -2.22 15.93 -4.01
N SER A 229 -0.92 15.66 -4.14
CA SER A 229 -0.43 14.48 -4.85
C SER A 229 -0.39 13.26 -3.94
N TYR A 230 -0.29 12.04 -4.51
CA TYR A 230 -0.07 10.83 -3.71
C TYR A 230 1.21 10.93 -2.88
N ARG A 231 2.27 11.53 -3.41
CA ARG A 231 3.49 11.81 -2.65
C ARG A 231 3.20 12.63 -1.38
N THR A 232 2.38 13.66 -1.51
CA THR A 232 1.97 14.48 -0.36
C THR A 232 1.05 13.71 0.58
N ALA A 233 0.14 12.88 0.05
CA ALA A 233 -0.79 12.09 0.87
C ALA A 233 -0.06 11.10 1.80
N ILE A 234 1.01 10.45 1.35
CA ILE A 234 1.83 9.58 2.20
C ILE A 234 2.38 10.38 3.40
N LYS A 235 2.90 11.59 3.16
CA LYS A 235 3.39 12.46 4.23
C LYS A 235 2.27 12.92 5.17
N LEU A 236 1.09 13.20 4.63
CA LEU A 236 -0.08 13.56 5.45
C LEU A 236 -0.52 12.41 6.36
N ASP A 237 -0.45 11.16 5.90
CA ASP A 237 -0.75 10.01 6.76
C ASP A 237 0.26 9.86 7.90
N CYS A 238 1.53 10.15 7.66
CA CYS A 238 2.53 10.24 8.74
C CYS A 238 2.14 11.31 9.78
N TYR A 239 1.67 12.48 9.36
CA TYR A 239 1.21 13.53 10.29
C TYR A 239 -0.09 13.16 11.02
N LYS A 240 -1.03 12.46 10.38
CA LYS A 240 -2.22 11.92 11.05
C LYS A 240 -1.82 10.93 12.15
N LEU A 241 -0.82 10.08 11.88
CA LEU A 241 -0.28 9.16 12.88
C LEU A 241 0.37 9.91 14.06
N ILE A 242 1.14 10.97 13.79
CA ILE A 242 1.72 11.83 14.83
C ILE A 242 0.62 12.45 15.71
N LYS A 243 -0.46 12.93 15.11
CA LYS A 243 -1.61 13.49 15.83
C LYS A 243 -2.29 12.45 16.72
N PHE A 244 -2.49 11.24 16.23
CA PHE A 244 -2.98 10.14 17.06
C PHE A 244 -2.06 9.90 18.27
N ILE A 245 -0.74 9.84 18.05
CA ILE A 245 0.25 9.56 19.10
C ILE A 245 0.35 10.71 20.15
N LEU A 246 0.21 11.96 19.74
CA LEU A 246 0.42 13.13 20.61
C LEU A 246 -0.85 13.75 21.14
N GLU A 247 -1.94 13.73 20.36
CA GLU A 247 -3.14 14.54 20.56
C GLU A 247 -4.39 13.65 20.73
N ASP A 248 -4.25 12.33 20.72
CA ASP A 248 -5.34 11.33 20.79
C ASP A 248 -6.42 11.51 19.69
N GLU A 249 -6.07 12.17 18.57
CA GLU A 249 -6.95 12.26 17.40
C GLU A 249 -7.05 10.88 16.71
N LYS A 250 -8.27 10.44 16.36
CA LYS A 250 -8.46 9.17 15.66
C LYS A 250 -7.61 9.08 14.39
N PHE A 251 -6.82 8.02 14.26
CA PHE A 251 -6.05 7.75 13.05
C PHE A 251 -6.97 7.24 11.94
N VAL A 252 -7.12 8.04 10.87
CA VAL A 252 -7.86 7.67 9.66
C VAL A 252 -6.87 7.72 8.50
N PRO A 253 -6.41 6.55 7.99
CA PRO A 253 -5.45 6.49 6.89
C PRO A 253 -6.06 7.00 5.59
N PHE A 254 -5.22 7.15 4.57
CA PHE A 254 -5.63 7.52 3.22
C PHE A 254 -6.74 6.61 2.68
N SER A 255 -7.73 7.21 2.03
CA SER A 255 -8.84 6.50 1.39
C SER A 255 -9.14 7.07 0.01
N LEU A 256 -9.27 6.20 -0.99
CA LEU A 256 -9.74 6.56 -2.33
C LEU A 256 -11.22 6.98 -2.34
N LYS A 257 -12.00 6.55 -1.36
CA LYS A 257 -13.42 6.90 -1.23
C LYS A 257 -13.64 8.38 -0.88
N GLU A 258 -12.68 8.98 -0.21
CA GLU A 258 -12.77 10.37 0.27
C GLU A 258 -12.15 11.37 -0.71
N ASN A 259 -11.67 10.92 -1.86
CA ASN A 259 -10.91 11.73 -2.81
C ASN A 259 -11.48 11.68 -4.23
#